data_781c830e154eba85599824a42ad527d9
#
_entry.id   781c830e154eba85599824a42ad527d9
#
_cell.length_a   1.000
_cell.length_b   1.000
_cell.length_c   1.000
_cell.angle_alpha   90.00
_cell.angle_beta   90.00
_cell.angle_gamma   90.00
#
_symmetry.space_group_name_H-M   'P 1'
#
loop_
_entity.id
_entity.type
_entity.pdbx_description
1 polymer ?
#
loop_
_entity_poly.entity_id
_entity_poly.type
_entity_poly.pdbx_seq_one_letter_code
_entity_poly.pdbx_strand_id
1 'polypeptide(L)'
;MSKKISVSANSDVKKRILRVVDRTLQTHSMVQYGDAVLMGVSGGPDSVALVHILRALAPKYGLKLAIAHLNHGLRQNASDSDQAFVTTLAEKLQLPLYVDKQDVRLYQKNRHLSVEEAARQVRYRFYLRSASENGYNKIALGHHADDNAEQVLMAMLRGSGPLGLAGIPPVRPDHIIRPLINLRHSELLDYLAYQNLDYVEDSSNRDLQFLRNKIRSRLIPELQAEYNPKCVESLNRTAAILFAEEKWIDDRILPIYEEAVVLDDPVRLGLSLDRLKQEPIAAQRRLIRKAL
;
A
#
# COMPACT_ATOMS: atom_id res chain seq x y z
N MET A 1 -14.18 -20.22 -32.87
CA MET A 1 -15.09 -19.05 -33.00
C MET A 1 -14.56 -17.93 -32.11
N SER A 2 -13.79 -17.01 -32.68
CA SER A 2 -13.24 -15.85 -31.92
C SER A 2 -14.37 -14.86 -31.67
N LYS A 3 -14.72 -14.65 -30.39
CA LYS A 3 -15.59 -13.52 -29.98
C LYS A 3 -14.84 -12.22 -30.22
N LYS A 4 -15.23 -11.47 -31.23
CA LYS A 4 -14.92 -10.05 -31.37
C LYS A 4 -15.60 -9.31 -30.21
N ILE A 5 -14.86 -9.03 -29.13
CA ILE A 5 -15.30 -8.09 -28.10
C ILE A 5 -15.26 -6.70 -28.76
N SER A 6 -16.37 -5.98 -28.71
CA SER A 6 -16.54 -4.72 -29.46
C SER A 6 -15.61 -3.63 -28.96
N VAL A 7 -15.00 -2.88 -29.85
CA VAL A 7 -14.04 -1.78 -29.60
C VAL A 7 -14.60 -0.68 -28.68
N SER A 8 -15.93 -0.52 -28.61
CA SER A 8 -16.60 0.48 -27.75
C SER A 8 -16.61 0.10 -26.26
N ALA A 9 -16.81 -1.18 -25.92
CA ALA A 9 -16.78 -1.65 -24.53
C ALA A 9 -15.36 -1.56 -23.94
N ASN A 10 -14.34 -1.62 -24.77
CA ASN A 10 -12.94 -1.63 -24.41
C ASN A 10 -12.39 -0.25 -24.00
N SER A 11 -12.82 0.85 -24.64
CA SER A 11 -12.40 2.22 -24.26
C SER A 11 -12.92 2.60 -22.88
N ASP A 12 -14.00 1.97 -22.42
CA ASP A 12 -14.65 2.23 -21.13
C ASP A 12 -13.85 1.71 -19.93
N VAL A 13 -13.15 0.56 -20.05
CA VAL A 13 -12.33 0.00 -18.96
C VAL A 13 -11.23 0.98 -18.57
N LYS A 14 -10.41 1.43 -19.53
CA LYS A 14 -9.34 2.39 -19.27
C LYS A 14 -9.85 3.69 -18.66
N LYS A 15 -10.88 4.28 -19.25
CA LYS A 15 -11.48 5.53 -18.77
C LYS A 15 -12.02 5.38 -17.35
N ARG A 16 -12.67 4.25 -17.04
CA ARG A 16 -13.21 3.94 -15.72
C ARG A 16 -12.09 3.83 -14.69
N ILE A 17 -11.04 3.06 -14.97
CA ILE A 17 -9.89 2.89 -14.07
C ILE A 17 -9.19 4.22 -13.80
N LEU A 18 -8.87 4.98 -14.84
CA LEU A 18 -8.24 6.28 -14.69
C LEU A 18 -9.10 7.25 -13.86
N ARG A 19 -10.43 7.24 -14.05
CA ARG A 19 -11.36 8.07 -13.28
C ARG A 19 -11.38 7.67 -11.79
N VAL A 20 -11.37 6.37 -11.48
CA VAL A 20 -11.33 5.89 -10.09
C VAL A 20 -10.04 6.32 -9.42
N VAL A 21 -8.89 6.12 -10.08
CA VAL A 21 -7.59 6.52 -9.52
C VAL A 21 -7.48 8.03 -9.38
N ASP A 22 -7.90 8.78 -10.39
CA ASP A 22 -7.94 10.25 -10.35
C ASP A 22 -8.76 10.76 -9.15
N ARG A 23 -9.94 10.19 -8.94
CA ARG A 23 -10.77 10.50 -7.76
C ARG A 23 -10.08 10.15 -6.45
N THR A 24 -9.40 9.00 -6.40
CA THR A 24 -8.65 8.55 -5.21
C THR A 24 -7.52 9.52 -4.87
N LEU A 25 -6.74 9.96 -5.88
CA LEU A 25 -5.68 10.96 -5.72
C LEU A 25 -6.22 12.26 -5.14
N GLN A 26 -7.37 12.74 -5.65
CA GLN A 26 -8.00 13.98 -5.19
C GLN A 26 -8.60 13.85 -3.78
N THR A 27 -9.38 12.79 -3.53
CA THR A 27 -10.07 12.58 -2.24
C THR A 27 -9.10 12.52 -1.07
N HIS A 28 -7.92 11.93 -1.29
CA HIS A 28 -6.91 11.78 -0.25
C HIS A 28 -5.76 12.78 -0.38
N SER A 29 -5.86 13.79 -1.27
CA SER A 29 -4.80 14.78 -1.51
C SER A 29 -3.43 14.14 -1.68
N MET A 30 -3.37 13.02 -2.44
CA MET A 30 -2.18 12.19 -2.55
C MET A 30 -1.05 12.89 -3.30
N VAL A 31 -1.39 13.73 -4.28
CA VAL A 31 -0.43 14.45 -5.11
C VAL A 31 -0.86 15.90 -5.30
N GLN A 32 0.14 16.76 -5.50
CA GLN A 32 0.00 18.16 -5.93
C GLN A 32 0.62 18.33 -7.32
N TYR A 33 0.31 19.44 -7.96
CA TYR A 33 0.91 19.75 -9.26
C TYR A 33 2.43 19.92 -9.13
N GLY A 34 3.15 19.21 -9.98
CA GLY A 34 4.62 19.24 -10.02
C GLY A 34 5.32 18.25 -9.09
N ASP A 35 4.57 17.42 -8.33
CA ASP A 35 5.16 16.39 -7.46
C ASP A 35 6.06 15.41 -8.22
N ALA A 36 7.13 14.98 -7.54
CA ALA A 36 8.02 13.91 -7.98
C ALA A 36 7.67 12.61 -7.25
N VAL A 37 7.24 11.59 -8.02
CA VAL A 37 6.70 10.33 -7.48
C VAL A 37 7.62 9.16 -7.84
N LEU A 38 8.16 8.50 -6.82
CA LEU A 38 8.90 7.24 -6.94
C LEU A 38 7.92 6.07 -6.81
N MET A 39 7.80 5.24 -7.84
CA MET A 39 6.90 4.08 -7.87
C MET A 39 7.65 2.82 -7.45
N GLY A 40 7.19 2.16 -6.39
CA GLY A 40 7.70 0.84 -5.98
C GLY A 40 7.16 -0.26 -6.89
N VAL A 41 8.04 -0.89 -7.69
CA VAL A 41 7.67 -1.85 -8.73
C VAL A 41 8.34 -3.20 -8.50
N SER A 42 7.53 -4.24 -8.31
CA SER A 42 8.00 -5.63 -8.17
C SER A 42 8.08 -6.38 -9.51
N GLY A 43 7.41 -5.89 -10.54
CA GLY A 43 7.17 -6.60 -11.79
C GLY A 43 5.81 -7.29 -11.87
N GLY A 44 5.17 -7.51 -10.72
CA GLY A 44 3.82 -8.09 -10.66
C GLY A 44 2.71 -7.17 -11.17
N PRO A 45 1.50 -7.74 -11.43
CA PRO A 45 0.41 -7.05 -12.14
C PRO A 45 0.04 -5.71 -11.50
N ASP A 46 -0.09 -5.64 -10.18
CA ASP A 46 -0.55 -4.43 -9.50
C ASP A 46 0.47 -3.30 -9.63
N SER A 47 1.76 -3.62 -9.55
CA SER A 47 2.84 -2.66 -9.68
C SER A 47 3.01 -2.17 -11.14
N VAL A 48 2.82 -3.05 -12.12
CA VAL A 48 2.83 -2.68 -13.55
C VAL A 48 1.63 -1.80 -13.87
N ALA A 49 0.44 -2.17 -13.39
CA ALA A 49 -0.76 -1.34 -13.54
C ALA A 49 -0.56 0.06 -12.93
N LEU A 50 0.03 0.15 -11.71
CA LEU A 50 0.36 1.42 -11.07
C LEU A 50 1.19 2.33 -11.97
N VAL A 51 2.28 1.79 -12.56
CA VAL A 51 3.17 2.55 -13.45
C VAL A 51 2.40 3.13 -14.63
N HIS A 52 1.63 2.29 -15.33
CA HIS A 52 0.91 2.72 -16.53
C HIS A 52 -0.23 3.69 -16.23
N ILE A 53 -0.94 3.51 -15.11
CA ILE A 53 -2.01 4.40 -14.67
C ILE A 53 -1.46 5.76 -14.27
N LEU A 54 -0.42 5.80 -13.42
CA LEU A 54 0.19 7.08 -13.02
C LEU A 54 0.83 7.80 -14.20
N ARG A 55 1.47 7.08 -15.13
CA ARG A 55 1.99 7.66 -16.36
C ARG A 55 0.90 8.30 -17.22
N ALA A 56 -0.27 7.68 -17.29
CA ALA A 56 -1.42 8.24 -18.02
C ALA A 56 -2.00 9.50 -17.35
N LEU A 57 -1.91 9.59 -16.01
CA LEU A 57 -2.38 10.74 -15.23
C LEU A 57 -1.32 11.83 -15.05
N ALA A 58 -0.04 11.51 -15.28
CA ALA A 58 1.08 12.42 -15.06
C ALA A 58 0.93 13.78 -15.77
N PRO A 59 0.47 13.89 -17.03
CA PRO A 59 0.30 15.19 -17.68
C PRO A 59 -0.71 16.10 -16.96
N LYS A 60 -1.76 15.53 -16.37
CA LYS A 60 -2.80 16.27 -15.63
C LYS A 60 -2.23 16.97 -14.39
N TYR A 61 -1.31 16.30 -13.70
CA TYR A 61 -0.75 16.75 -12.43
C TYR A 61 0.70 17.26 -12.55
N GLY A 62 1.27 17.29 -13.75
CA GLY A 62 2.68 17.67 -13.95
C GLY A 62 3.67 16.75 -13.22
N LEU A 63 3.32 15.45 -13.03
CA LEU A 63 4.14 14.55 -12.21
C LEU A 63 5.44 14.18 -12.89
N LYS A 64 6.52 14.16 -12.10
CA LYS A 64 7.80 13.55 -12.47
C LYS A 64 7.82 12.14 -11.89
N LEU A 65 7.91 11.12 -12.74
CA LEU A 65 7.81 9.73 -12.35
C LEU A 65 9.15 9.01 -12.46
N ALA A 66 9.42 8.09 -11.52
CA ALA A 66 10.50 7.13 -11.58
C ALA A 66 10.09 5.79 -10.99
N ILE A 67 10.87 4.76 -11.28
CA ILE A 67 10.67 3.39 -10.81
C ILE A 67 11.75 3.06 -9.78
N ALA A 68 11.35 2.39 -8.68
CA ALA A 68 12.24 1.77 -7.71
C ALA A 68 11.94 0.28 -7.63
N HIS A 69 12.96 -0.56 -7.84
CA HIS A 69 12.88 -2.01 -7.76
C HIS A 69 13.87 -2.56 -6.75
N LEU A 70 13.39 -3.35 -5.78
CA LEU A 70 14.25 -4.04 -4.83
C LEU A 70 14.31 -5.52 -5.17
N ASN A 71 15.52 -6.01 -5.49
CA ASN A 71 15.80 -7.43 -5.60
C ASN A 71 16.09 -8.00 -4.20
N HIS A 72 15.14 -8.76 -3.68
CA HIS A 72 15.21 -9.31 -2.31
C HIS A 72 16.19 -10.49 -2.14
N GLY A 73 16.75 -11.02 -3.22
CA GLY A 73 17.66 -12.17 -3.19
C GLY A 73 17.06 -13.48 -2.68
N LEU A 74 15.75 -13.53 -2.42
CA LEU A 74 15.10 -14.70 -1.80
C LEU A 74 14.96 -15.89 -2.75
N ARG A 75 14.88 -15.67 -4.07
CA ARG A 75 14.58 -16.65 -5.11
C ARG A 75 15.63 -16.72 -6.21
N GLN A 76 16.88 -16.38 -5.91
CA GLN A 76 18.00 -16.39 -6.87
C GLN A 76 17.60 -16.03 -8.32
N ASN A 77 17.55 -16.99 -9.24
CA ASN A 77 17.29 -16.75 -10.67
C ASN A 77 15.94 -16.05 -10.96
N ALA A 78 14.89 -16.31 -10.18
CA ALA A 78 13.61 -15.67 -10.39
C ALA A 78 13.64 -14.17 -10.02
N SER A 79 14.34 -13.80 -8.95
CA SER A 79 14.52 -12.40 -8.56
C SER A 79 15.34 -11.59 -9.57
N ASP A 80 16.31 -12.23 -10.25
CA ASP A 80 17.09 -11.58 -11.30
C ASP A 80 16.27 -11.44 -12.59
N SER A 81 15.37 -12.39 -12.90
CA SER A 81 14.39 -12.27 -14.00
C SER A 81 13.39 -11.12 -13.76
N ASP A 82 12.89 -10.99 -12.54
CA ASP A 82 11.98 -9.90 -12.16
C ASP A 82 12.67 -8.54 -12.37
N GLN A 83 13.93 -8.42 -11.95
CA GLN A 83 14.74 -7.23 -12.16
C GLN A 83 14.94 -6.91 -13.64
N ALA A 84 15.26 -7.93 -14.47
CA ALA A 84 15.42 -7.75 -15.92
C ALA A 84 14.14 -7.26 -16.58
N PHE A 85 12.98 -7.82 -16.18
CA PHE A 85 11.67 -7.36 -16.64
C PHE A 85 11.41 -5.89 -16.29
N VAL A 86 11.65 -5.49 -15.02
CA VAL A 86 11.43 -4.11 -14.58
C VAL A 86 12.40 -3.15 -15.27
N THR A 87 13.65 -3.56 -15.54
CA THR A 87 14.61 -2.77 -16.30
C THR A 87 14.10 -2.50 -17.72
N THR A 88 13.65 -3.55 -18.43
CA THR A 88 13.06 -3.42 -19.77
C THR A 88 11.80 -2.53 -19.76
N LEU A 89 10.97 -2.66 -18.72
CA LEU A 89 9.78 -1.80 -18.56
C LEU A 89 10.17 -0.32 -18.41
N ALA A 90 11.15 -0.01 -17.57
CA ALA A 90 11.65 1.34 -17.35
C ALA A 90 12.22 1.96 -18.63
N GLU A 91 13.03 1.21 -19.38
CA GLU A 91 13.60 1.62 -20.68
C GLU A 91 12.49 1.92 -21.70
N LYS A 92 11.54 0.99 -21.89
CA LYS A 92 10.40 1.18 -22.80
C LYS A 92 9.57 2.42 -22.48
N LEU A 93 9.45 2.76 -21.19
CA LEU A 93 8.67 3.90 -20.72
C LEU A 93 9.50 5.19 -20.61
N GLN A 94 10.82 5.11 -20.81
CA GLN A 94 11.78 6.19 -20.64
C GLN A 94 11.71 6.84 -19.23
N LEU A 95 11.58 5.99 -18.19
CA LEU A 95 11.52 6.41 -16.80
C LEU A 95 12.84 6.10 -16.10
N PRO A 96 13.33 7.01 -15.23
CA PRO A 96 14.45 6.70 -14.34
C PRO A 96 14.18 5.46 -13.52
N LEU A 97 15.19 4.60 -13.34
CA LEU A 97 15.12 3.36 -12.60
C LEU A 97 16.18 3.33 -11.49
N TYR A 98 15.76 3.05 -10.27
CA TYR A 98 16.61 2.82 -9.12
C TYR A 98 16.47 1.37 -8.69
N VAL A 99 17.59 0.66 -8.64
CA VAL A 99 17.64 -0.76 -8.26
C VAL A 99 18.57 -0.93 -7.07
N ASP A 100 18.18 -1.77 -6.12
CA ASP A 100 19.06 -2.23 -5.05
C ASP A 100 18.87 -3.75 -4.88
N LYS A 101 19.92 -4.42 -4.41
CA LYS A 101 19.90 -5.87 -4.12
C LYS A 101 20.27 -6.07 -2.65
N GLN A 102 19.37 -6.67 -1.87
CA GLN A 102 19.52 -6.85 -0.44
C GLN A 102 19.28 -8.29 -0.02
N ASP A 103 20.16 -8.82 0.82
CA ASP A 103 19.95 -10.14 1.44
C ASP A 103 18.99 -10.02 2.63
N VAL A 104 17.71 -10.26 2.33
CA VAL A 104 16.62 -10.23 3.33
C VAL A 104 16.81 -11.31 4.41
N ARG A 105 17.40 -12.47 4.09
CA ARG A 105 17.61 -13.54 5.07
C ARG A 105 18.66 -13.15 6.11
N LEU A 106 19.73 -12.47 5.69
CA LEU A 106 20.73 -11.94 6.61
C LEU A 106 20.12 -10.86 7.52
N TYR A 107 19.32 -9.96 6.94
CA TYR A 107 18.61 -8.93 7.72
C TYR A 107 17.65 -9.54 8.73
N GLN A 108 16.87 -10.55 8.33
CA GLN A 108 15.95 -11.31 9.17
C GLN A 108 16.63 -11.89 10.41
N LYS A 109 17.75 -12.59 10.19
CA LYS A 109 18.54 -13.24 11.29
C LYS A 109 19.03 -12.20 12.29
N ASN A 110 19.59 -11.10 11.81
CA ASN A 110 20.18 -10.06 12.65
C ASN A 110 19.14 -9.29 13.49
N ARG A 111 17.87 -9.32 13.10
CA ARG A 111 16.76 -8.57 13.75
C ARG A 111 15.72 -9.44 14.42
N HIS A 112 15.84 -10.78 14.33
CA HIS A 112 14.87 -11.75 14.87
C HIS A 112 13.44 -11.53 14.37
N LEU A 113 13.29 -11.16 13.09
CA LEU A 113 12.01 -10.86 12.44
C LEU A 113 11.47 -12.09 11.69
N SER A 114 10.18 -12.05 11.31
CA SER A 114 9.69 -12.94 10.25
C SER A 114 10.31 -12.54 8.89
N VAL A 115 10.38 -13.47 7.93
CA VAL A 115 10.87 -13.17 6.57
C VAL A 115 10.05 -12.07 5.91
N GLU A 116 8.72 -12.10 6.09
CA GLU A 116 7.80 -11.12 5.54
C GLU A 116 8.05 -9.72 6.11
N GLU A 117 8.20 -9.61 7.43
CA GLU A 117 8.48 -8.33 8.08
C GLU A 117 9.87 -7.80 7.71
N ALA A 118 10.89 -8.67 7.66
CA ALA A 118 12.22 -8.30 7.21
C ALA A 118 12.22 -7.76 5.77
N ALA A 119 11.55 -8.47 4.85
CA ALA A 119 11.40 -8.05 3.46
C ALA A 119 10.67 -6.70 3.35
N ARG A 120 9.63 -6.51 4.18
CA ARG A 120 8.89 -5.26 4.27
C ARG A 120 9.78 -4.11 4.74
N GLN A 121 10.51 -4.26 5.86
CA GLN A 121 11.36 -3.21 6.41
C GLN A 121 12.49 -2.83 5.45
N VAL A 122 13.16 -3.80 4.84
CA VAL A 122 14.22 -3.57 3.86
C VAL A 122 13.67 -2.80 2.65
N ARG A 123 12.49 -3.17 2.16
CA ARG A 123 11.83 -2.52 1.03
C ARG A 123 11.48 -1.06 1.31
N TYR A 124 10.85 -0.78 2.46
CA TYR A 124 10.49 0.59 2.83
C TYR A 124 11.73 1.46 3.04
N ARG A 125 12.77 0.94 3.70
CA ARG A 125 14.05 1.65 3.86
C ARG A 125 14.67 2.01 2.50
N PHE A 126 14.66 1.07 1.56
CA PHE A 126 15.18 1.32 0.22
C PHE A 126 14.37 2.42 -0.49
N TYR A 127 13.04 2.36 -0.46
CA TYR A 127 12.21 3.37 -1.11
C TYR A 127 12.39 4.75 -0.50
N LEU A 128 12.40 4.86 0.83
CA LEU A 128 12.60 6.13 1.52
C LEU A 128 13.97 6.73 1.22
N ARG A 129 15.03 5.92 1.27
CA ARG A 129 16.39 6.35 0.92
C ARG A 129 16.45 6.83 -0.53
N SER A 130 15.99 6.01 -1.48
CA SER A 130 16.01 6.36 -2.91
C SER A 130 15.20 7.62 -3.22
N ALA A 131 14.06 7.81 -2.56
CA ALA A 131 13.26 9.02 -2.72
C ALA A 131 14.02 10.25 -2.21
N SER A 132 14.57 10.19 -1.01
CA SER A 132 15.31 11.30 -0.40
C SER A 132 16.57 11.69 -1.20
N GLU A 133 17.37 10.69 -1.61
CA GLU A 133 18.63 10.94 -2.35
C GLU A 133 18.40 11.52 -3.75
N ASN A 134 17.24 11.29 -4.35
CA ASN A 134 16.94 11.67 -5.74
C ASN A 134 15.83 12.71 -5.89
N GLY A 135 15.38 13.32 -4.79
CA GLY A 135 14.45 14.44 -4.81
C GLY A 135 12.99 14.05 -5.12
N TYR A 136 12.57 12.81 -4.81
CA TYR A 136 11.18 12.41 -4.90
C TYR A 136 10.47 12.67 -3.57
N ASN A 137 9.38 13.40 -3.63
CA ASN A 137 8.59 13.80 -2.45
C ASN A 137 7.37 12.90 -2.20
N LYS A 138 7.12 11.92 -3.07
CA LYS A 138 6.08 10.89 -2.91
C LYS A 138 6.60 9.52 -3.30
N ILE A 139 6.11 8.49 -2.60
CA ILE A 139 6.37 7.08 -2.92
C ILE A 139 5.03 6.41 -3.20
N ALA A 140 4.80 5.92 -4.41
CA ALA A 140 3.57 5.24 -4.78
C ALA A 140 3.73 3.72 -4.72
N LEU A 141 2.78 3.04 -4.06
CA LEU A 141 2.75 1.58 -3.92
C LEU A 141 1.43 1.01 -4.47
N GLY A 142 1.51 -0.17 -5.10
CA GLY A 142 0.42 -0.85 -5.80
C GLY A 142 -0.57 -1.61 -4.90
N HIS A 143 -0.79 -1.19 -3.65
CA HIS A 143 -1.82 -1.81 -2.80
C HIS A 143 -3.22 -1.48 -3.33
N HIS A 144 -4.10 -2.48 -3.32
CA HIS A 144 -5.45 -2.41 -3.88
C HIS A 144 -6.53 -2.83 -2.87
N ALA A 145 -7.79 -2.83 -3.26
CA ALA A 145 -8.94 -3.08 -2.40
C ALA A 145 -8.94 -4.49 -1.77
N ASP A 146 -8.45 -5.51 -2.50
CA ASP A 146 -8.36 -6.86 -1.96
C ASP A 146 -7.27 -6.96 -0.88
N ASP A 147 -6.12 -6.29 -1.05
CA ASP A 147 -5.07 -6.19 -0.02
C ASP A 147 -5.61 -5.55 1.27
N ASN A 148 -6.44 -4.51 1.11
CA ASN A 148 -7.06 -3.84 2.26
C ASN A 148 -8.03 -4.76 2.99
N ALA A 149 -8.88 -5.50 2.27
CA ALA A 149 -9.79 -6.48 2.86
C ALA A 149 -9.02 -7.60 3.60
N GLU A 150 -7.92 -8.11 3.02
CA GLU A 150 -7.02 -9.05 3.68
C GLU A 150 -6.48 -8.49 4.99
N GLN A 151 -6.02 -7.25 4.98
CA GLN A 151 -5.48 -6.56 6.17
C GLN A 151 -6.54 -6.40 7.26
N VAL A 152 -7.78 -6.04 6.90
CA VAL A 152 -8.90 -5.92 7.85
C VAL A 152 -9.19 -7.27 8.51
N LEU A 153 -9.29 -8.35 7.74
CA LEU A 153 -9.50 -9.70 8.28
C LEU A 153 -8.34 -10.15 9.16
N MET A 154 -7.09 -9.89 8.75
CA MET A 154 -5.92 -10.20 9.58
C MET A 154 -5.94 -9.43 10.90
N ALA A 155 -6.30 -8.16 10.87
CA ALA A 155 -6.42 -7.33 12.07
C ALA A 155 -7.54 -7.83 13.01
N MET A 156 -8.69 -8.20 12.44
CA MET A 156 -9.82 -8.78 13.19
C MET A 156 -9.44 -10.08 13.89
N LEU A 157 -8.76 -10.99 13.18
CA LEU A 157 -8.30 -12.28 13.74
C LEU A 157 -7.26 -12.11 14.85
N ARG A 158 -6.52 -10.98 14.86
CA ARG A 158 -5.54 -10.65 15.91
C ARG A 158 -6.16 -9.88 17.09
N GLY A 159 -7.45 -9.58 17.06
CA GLY A 159 -8.10 -8.78 18.10
C GLY A 159 -7.70 -7.31 18.08
N SER A 160 -7.35 -6.76 16.92
CA SER A 160 -6.97 -5.36 16.79
C SER A 160 -8.15 -4.43 17.07
N GLY A 161 -7.86 -3.27 17.71
CA GLY A 161 -8.83 -2.20 17.87
C GLY A 161 -9.13 -1.44 16.55
N PRO A 162 -9.96 -0.38 16.63
CA PRO A 162 -10.43 0.37 15.45
C PRO A 162 -9.33 0.81 14.50
N LEU A 163 -8.18 1.29 15.01
CA LEU A 163 -7.04 1.68 14.19
C LEU A 163 -6.51 0.54 13.30
N GLY A 164 -6.46 -0.68 13.82
CA GLY A 164 -6.05 -1.86 13.03
C GLY A 164 -7.10 -2.26 12.00
N LEU A 165 -8.39 -2.14 12.37
CA LEU A 165 -9.53 -2.42 11.50
C LEU A 165 -9.77 -1.33 10.44
N ALA A 166 -9.17 -0.15 10.59
CA ALA A 166 -9.14 0.89 9.57
C ALA A 166 -8.35 0.48 8.30
N GLY A 167 -7.67 -0.67 8.35
CA GLY A 167 -7.02 -1.29 7.19
C GLY A 167 -5.71 -0.59 6.79
N ILE A 168 -5.48 -0.55 5.47
CA ILE A 168 -4.29 0.06 4.89
C ILE A 168 -4.56 1.55 4.63
N PRO A 169 -3.85 2.49 5.29
CA PRO A 169 -4.09 3.91 5.08
C PRO A 169 -3.77 4.31 3.63
N PRO A 170 -4.64 5.07 2.95
CA PRO A 170 -4.40 5.56 1.60
C PRO A 170 -3.13 6.42 1.47
N VAL A 171 -2.85 7.20 2.51
CA VAL A 171 -1.65 8.05 2.63
C VAL A 171 -1.02 7.83 4.00
N ARG A 172 0.32 7.80 4.05
CA ARG A 172 1.10 7.74 5.30
C ARG A 172 1.91 9.01 5.51
N PRO A 173 2.25 9.36 6.78
CA PRO A 173 3.07 10.53 7.08
C PRO A 173 4.44 10.56 6.38
N ASP A 174 5.03 9.39 6.11
CA ASP A 174 6.28 9.21 5.37
C ASP A 174 6.13 9.35 3.84
N HIS A 175 5.13 10.10 3.39
CA HIS A 175 4.86 10.43 1.98
C HIS A 175 4.52 9.22 1.10
N ILE A 176 4.15 8.09 1.68
CA ILE A 176 3.72 6.92 0.93
C ILE A 176 2.24 7.06 0.55
N ILE A 177 1.94 6.89 -0.74
CA ILE A 177 0.60 6.95 -1.31
C ILE A 177 0.20 5.62 -1.95
N ARG A 178 -1.10 5.32 -1.98
CA ARG A 178 -1.67 4.09 -2.56
C ARG A 178 -2.78 4.39 -3.54
N PRO A 179 -2.44 4.80 -4.75
CA PRO A 179 -3.41 5.25 -5.75
C PRO A 179 -4.45 4.20 -6.14
N LEU A 180 -4.11 2.91 -6.01
CA LEU A 180 -4.95 1.79 -6.43
C LEU A 180 -5.86 1.25 -5.32
N ILE A 181 -5.86 1.85 -4.12
CA ILE A 181 -6.51 1.31 -2.91
C ILE A 181 -8.01 1.05 -3.07
N ASN A 182 -8.67 1.73 -4.00
CA ASN A 182 -10.10 1.62 -4.30
C ASN A 182 -10.42 0.73 -5.51
N LEU A 183 -9.40 0.11 -6.13
CA LEU A 183 -9.58 -0.83 -7.23
C LEU A 183 -9.44 -2.27 -6.76
N ARG A 184 -10.21 -3.19 -7.38
CA ARG A 184 -10.06 -4.63 -7.20
C ARG A 184 -8.89 -5.14 -8.02
N HIS A 185 -8.24 -6.21 -7.53
CA HIS A 185 -7.19 -6.89 -8.29
C HIS A 185 -7.67 -7.33 -9.69
N SER A 186 -8.90 -7.87 -9.80
CA SER A 186 -9.50 -8.24 -11.08
C SER A 186 -9.61 -7.07 -12.06
N GLU A 187 -9.93 -5.86 -11.58
CA GLU A 187 -10.02 -4.66 -12.41
C GLU A 187 -8.64 -4.24 -12.95
N LEU A 188 -7.57 -4.47 -12.16
CA LEU A 188 -6.19 -4.22 -12.60
C LEU A 188 -5.77 -5.23 -13.67
N LEU A 189 -6.13 -6.50 -13.52
CA LEU A 189 -5.89 -7.53 -14.55
C LEU A 189 -6.64 -7.20 -15.85
N ASP A 190 -7.91 -6.81 -15.77
CA ASP A 190 -8.70 -6.36 -16.92
C ASP A 190 -8.05 -5.17 -17.64
N TYR A 191 -7.51 -4.22 -16.86
CA TYR A 191 -6.79 -3.06 -17.41
C TYR A 191 -5.51 -3.47 -18.13
N LEU A 192 -4.71 -4.36 -17.54
CA LEU A 192 -3.47 -4.86 -18.15
C LEU A 192 -3.76 -5.64 -19.43
N ALA A 193 -4.74 -6.54 -19.39
CA ALA A 193 -5.19 -7.31 -20.56
C ALA A 193 -5.68 -6.40 -21.69
N TYR A 194 -6.49 -5.38 -21.35
CA TYR A 194 -6.95 -4.39 -22.31
C TYR A 194 -5.83 -3.62 -22.99
N GLN A 195 -4.77 -3.28 -22.24
CA GLN A 195 -3.63 -2.53 -22.74
C GLN A 195 -2.55 -3.42 -23.38
N ASN A 196 -2.74 -4.77 -23.42
CA ASN A 196 -1.74 -5.76 -23.83
C ASN A 196 -0.39 -5.55 -23.11
N LEU A 197 -0.44 -5.44 -21.77
CA LEU A 197 0.72 -5.21 -20.94
C LEU A 197 1.15 -6.51 -20.28
N ASP A 198 2.42 -6.85 -20.44
CA ASP A 198 3.04 -7.99 -19.79
C ASP A 198 3.37 -7.69 -18.32
N TYR A 199 3.36 -8.73 -17.49
CA TYR A 199 3.78 -8.69 -16.09
C TYR A 199 4.33 -10.04 -15.65
N VAL A 200 5.02 -10.08 -14.52
CA VAL A 200 5.57 -11.32 -13.95
C VAL A 200 4.59 -11.92 -12.94
N GLU A 201 4.32 -13.21 -13.06
CA GLU A 201 3.57 -13.96 -12.04
C GLU A 201 4.49 -14.49 -10.94
N ASP A 202 4.22 -14.11 -9.70
CA ASP A 202 4.96 -14.60 -8.54
C ASP A 202 4.36 -15.92 -8.02
N SER A 203 5.07 -17.03 -8.20
CA SER A 203 4.67 -18.35 -7.72
C SER A 203 4.56 -18.46 -6.19
N SER A 204 5.23 -17.59 -5.43
CA SER A 204 5.17 -17.58 -3.96
C SER A 204 3.83 -17.11 -3.39
N ASN A 205 2.99 -16.48 -4.21
CA ASN A 205 1.62 -16.10 -3.83
C ASN A 205 0.72 -17.31 -3.52
N ARG A 206 1.15 -18.53 -3.86
CA ARG A 206 0.41 -19.79 -3.63
C ARG A 206 0.81 -20.51 -2.34
N ASP A 207 1.81 -20.01 -1.60
CA ASP A 207 2.25 -20.66 -0.37
C ASP A 207 1.26 -20.40 0.77
N LEU A 208 0.52 -21.47 1.14
CA LEU A 208 -0.49 -21.46 2.19
C LEU A 208 0.08 -21.46 3.62
N GLN A 209 1.39 -21.46 3.83
CA GLN A 209 1.97 -21.31 5.15
C GLN A 209 1.73 -19.90 5.71
N PHE A 210 1.62 -18.90 4.84
CA PHE A 210 1.36 -17.52 5.23
C PHE A 210 -0.14 -17.26 5.44
N LEU A 211 -0.47 -16.65 6.59
CA LEU A 211 -1.87 -16.33 6.95
C LEU A 211 -2.55 -15.47 5.87
N ARG A 212 -1.83 -14.51 5.31
CA ARG A 212 -2.34 -13.64 4.26
C ARG A 212 -2.76 -14.43 3.02
N ASN A 213 -1.93 -15.38 2.59
CA ASN A 213 -2.25 -16.24 1.44
C ASN A 213 -3.44 -17.17 1.73
N LYS A 214 -3.60 -17.65 2.98
CA LYS A 214 -4.82 -18.40 3.37
C LYS A 214 -6.07 -17.55 3.28
N ILE A 215 -6.01 -16.32 3.77
CA ILE A 215 -7.14 -15.38 3.70
C ILE A 215 -7.51 -15.10 2.25
N ARG A 216 -6.52 -14.77 1.40
CA ARG A 216 -6.71 -14.47 -0.03
C ARG A 216 -7.30 -15.64 -0.81
N SER A 217 -6.76 -16.85 -0.61
CA SER A 217 -7.07 -18.00 -1.47
C SER A 217 -8.20 -18.91 -0.96
N ARG A 218 -8.59 -18.77 0.31
CA ARG A 218 -9.62 -19.62 0.93
C ARG A 218 -10.71 -18.79 1.59
N LEU A 219 -10.38 -17.99 2.60
CA LEU A 219 -11.39 -17.32 3.43
C LEU A 219 -12.20 -16.29 2.64
N ILE A 220 -11.56 -15.39 1.89
CA ILE A 220 -12.29 -14.38 1.09
C ILE A 220 -13.16 -15.03 0.02
N PRO A 221 -12.69 -16.01 -0.78
CA PRO A 221 -13.55 -16.74 -1.72
C PRO A 221 -14.73 -17.44 -1.07
N GLU A 222 -14.53 -18.08 0.09
CA GLU A 222 -15.61 -18.71 0.85
C GLU A 222 -16.64 -17.69 1.34
N LEU A 223 -16.19 -16.58 1.94
CA LEU A 223 -17.07 -15.50 2.36
C LEU A 223 -17.87 -14.89 1.20
N GLN A 224 -17.26 -14.81 0.02
CA GLN A 224 -17.95 -14.32 -1.18
C GLN A 224 -18.97 -15.29 -1.74
N ALA A 225 -18.68 -16.59 -1.71
CA ALA A 225 -19.55 -17.62 -2.25
C ALA A 225 -20.74 -17.92 -1.34
N GLU A 226 -20.49 -18.05 -0.03
CA GLU A 226 -21.46 -18.59 0.93
C GLU A 226 -22.22 -17.51 1.71
N TYR A 227 -21.62 -16.31 1.90
CA TYR A 227 -22.18 -15.30 2.81
C TYR A 227 -22.51 -13.99 2.10
N ASN A 228 -21.54 -13.38 1.40
CA ASN A 228 -21.74 -12.09 0.77
C ASN A 228 -20.84 -11.90 -0.45
N PRO A 229 -21.38 -11.96 -1.69
CA PRO A 229 -20.61 -11.74 -2.91
C PRO A 229 -19.85 -10.40 -2.93
N LYS A 230 -20.32 -9.41 -2.15
CA LYS A 230 -19.69 -8.08 -1.99
C LYS A 230 -18.90 -7.96 -0.69
N CYS A 231 -18.35 -9.07 -0.17
CA CYS A 231 -17.61 -9.10 1.08
C CYS A 231 -16.43 -8.12 1.08
N VAL A 232 -15.64 -8.09 0.01
CA VAL A 232 -14.47 -7.20 -0.10
C VAL A 232 -14.89 -5.73 -0.07
N GLU A 233 -15.93 -5.36 -0.80
CA GLU A 233 -16.48 -3.99 -0.80
C GLU A 233 -17.03 -3.61 0.59
N SER A 234 -17.65 -4.55 1.28
CA SER A 234 -18.19 -4.33 2.64
C SER A 234 -17.06 -4.12 3.65
N LEU A 235 -16.01 -4.93 3.61
CA LEU A 235 -14.82 -4.76 4.45
C LEU A 235 -14.13 -3.43 4.20
N ASN A 236 -13.96 -3.05 2.94
CA ASN A 236 -13.34 -1.77 2.56
C ASN A 236 -14.18 -0.56 3.03
N ARG A 237 -15.52 -0.65 2.94
CA ARG A 237 -16.40 0.40 3.45
C ARG A 237 -16.29 0.55 4.97
N THR A 238 -16.28 -0.56 5.71
CA THR A 238 -16.07 -0.54 7.16
C THR A 238 -14.72 0.05 7.52
N ALA A 239 -13.66 -0.35 6.83
CA ALA A 239 -12.32 0.22 7.03
C ALA A 239 -12.28 1.73 6.77
N ALA A 240 -12.94 2.21 5.71
CA ALA A 240 -12.99 3.63 5.39
C ALA A 240 -13.73 4.46 6.46
N ILE A 241 -14.82 3.92 7.02
CA ILE A 241 -15.55 4.57 8.12
C ILE A 241 -14.64 4.65 9.35
N LEU A 242 -14.04 3.53 9.77
CA LEU A 242 -13.14 3.50 10.90
C LEU A 242 -11.91 4.40 10.70
N PHE A 243 -11.37 4.47 9.49
CA PHE A 243 -10.25 5.37 9.17
C PHE A 243 -10.62 6.84 9.38
N ALA A 244 -11.82 7.25 8.94
CA ALA A 244 -12.31 8.61 9.12
C ALA A 244 -12.56 8.94 10.61
N GLU A 245 -13.15 8.01 11.36
CA GLU A 245 -13.37 8.14 12.79
C GLU A 245 -12.06 8.21 13.58
N GLU A 246 -11.09 7.32 13.26
CA GLU A 246 -9.77 7.33 13.90
C GLU A 246 -9.04 8.65 13.67
N LYS A 247 -9.09 9.19 12.43
CA LYS A 247 -8.50 10.50 12.13
C LYS A 247 -9.17 11.61 12.94
N TRP A 248 -10.51 11.64 12.99
CA TRP A 248 -11.23 12.63 13.77
C TRP A 248 -10.90 12.54 15.27
N ILE A 249 -10.79 11.34 15.82
CA ILE A 249 -10.41 11.12 17.22
C ILE A 249 -8.96 11.58 17.47
N ASP A 250 -8.04 11.26 16.53
CA ASP A 250 -6.62 11.65 16.66
C ASP A 250 -6.46 13.18 16.68
N ASP A 251 -7.23 13.89 15.84
CA ASP A 251 -7.27 15.35 15.83
C ASP A 251 -7.78 15.94 17.18
N ARG A 252 -8.66 15.21 17.89
CA ARG A 252 -9.17 15.60 19.23
C ARG A 252 -8.21 15.23 20.37
N ILE A 253 -7.48 14.15 20.21
CA ILE A 253 -6.52 13.66 21.21
C ILE A 253 -5.21 14.46 21.16
N LEU A 254 -4.81 15.00 20.01
CA LEU A 254 -3.54 15.69 19.84
C LEU A 254 -3.36 16.88 20.82
N PRO A 255 -4.29 17.83 20.97
CA PRO A 255 -4.14 18.92 21.95
C PRO A 255 -4.02 18.41 23.39
N ILE A 256 -4.80 17.39 23.75
CA ILE A 256 -4.76 16.79 25.09
C ILE A 256 -3.40 16.12 25.32
N TYR A 257 -2.84 15.48 24.29
CA TYR A 257 -1.51 14.88 24.37
C TYR A 257 -0.43 15.92 24.58
N GLU A 258 -0.45 17.02 23.82
CA GLU A 258 0.50 18.13 23.95
C GLU A 258 0.47 18.76 25.34
N GLU A 259 -0.71 18.91 25.94
CA GLU A 259 -0.86 19.39 27.33
C GLU A 259 -0.42 18.35 28.36
N ALA A 260 -0.52 17.07 28.06
CA ALA A 260 -0.14 15.99 28.97
C ALA A 260 1.36 15.69 28.99
N VAL A 261 2.10 16.06 27.95
CA VAL A 261 3.55 15.85 27.86
C VAL A 261 4.26 16.80 28.83
N VAL A 262 5.01 16.26 29.77
CA VAL A 262 5.81 17.01 30.77
C VAL A 262 7.31 16.83 30.56
N LEU A 263 7.73 15.86 29.79
CA LEU A 263 9.11 15.59 29.42
C LEU A 263 9.12 14.99 28.01
N ASP A 264 9.89 15.58 27.12
CA ASP A 264 10.11 15.06 25.75
C ASP A 264 11.59 15.27 25.39
N ASP A 265 12.40 14.27 25.67
CA ASP A 265 13.80 14.21 25.26
C ASP A 265 14.09 12.97 24.38
N PRO A 266 15.23 12.89 23.68
CA PRO A 266 15.50 11.78 22.75
C PRO A 266 15.48 10.37 23.37
N VAL A 267 15.51 10.28 24.70
CA VAL A 267 15.60 9.01 25.44
C VAL A 267 14.36 8.73 26.26
N ARG A 268 13.65 9.79 26.71
CA ARG A 268 12.55 9.68 27.67
C ARG A 268 11.39 10.58 27.30
N LEU A 269 10.18 10.01 27.37
CA LEU A 269 8.93 10.75 27.28
C LEU A 269 8.18 10.63 28.62
N GLY A 270 7.74 11.73 29.18
CA GLY A 270 6.97 11.79 30.43
C GLY A 270 5.58 12.37 30.19
N LEU A 271 4.54 11.69 30.69
CA LEU A 271 3.18 12.19 30.70
C LEU A 271 2.73 12.52 32.12
N SER A 272 1.99 13.61 32.29
CA SER A 272 1.38 14.00 33.57
C SER A 272 0.29 13.01 33.94
N LEU A 273 0.48 12.31 35.09
CA LEU A 273 -0.51 11.36 35.58
C LEU A 273 -1.84 12.04 35.98
N ASP A 274 -1.75 13.25 36.55
CA ASP A 274 -2.94 14.01 36.96
C ASP A 274 -3.78 14.42 35.73
N ARG A 275 -3.10 14.83 34.63
CA ARG A 275 -3.79 15.16 33.38
C ARG A 275 -4.42 13.91 32.75
N LEU A 276 -3.71 12.77 32.73
CA LEU A 276 -4.23 11.52 32.25
C LEU A 276 -5.49 11.05 32.99
N LYS A 277 -5.50 11.17 34.32
CA LYS A 277 -6.63 10.73 35.15
C LYS A 277 -7.91 11.53 34.94
N GLN A 278 -7.80 12.75 34.43
CA GLN A 278 -8.97 13.58 34.10
C GLN A 278 -9.70 13.12 32.83
N GLU A 279 -9.03 12.33 31.99
CA GLU A 279 -9.58 11.91 30.71
C GLU A 279 -10.36 10.58 30.83
N PRO A 280 -11.37 10.34 29.98
CA PRO A 280 -12.02 9.05 29.86
C PRO A 280 -11.01 7.94 29.51
N ILE A 281 -11.29 6.71 29.96
CA ILE A 281 -10.38 5.56 29.74
C ILE A 281 -10.01 5.34 28.26
N ALA A 282 -10.90 5.66 27.32
CA ALA A 282 -10.64 5.56 25.89
C ALA A 282 -9.56 6.58 25.45
N ALA A 283 -9.61 7.80 25.96
CA ALA A 283 -8.61 8.84 25.72
C ALA A 283 -7.28 8.49 26.38
N GLN A 284 -7.29 8.06 27.65
CA GLN A 284 -6.08 7.60 28.36
C GLN A 284 -5.32 6.53 27.56
N ARG A 285 -6.02 5.52 27.05
CA ARG A 285 -5.41 4.46 26.21
C ARG A 285 -4.79 5.00 24.93
N ARG A 286 -5.40 6.03 24.32
CA ARG A 286 -4.88 6.65 23.11
C ARG A 286 -3.65 7.53 23.40
N LEU A 287 -3.68 8.30 24.48
CA LEU A 287 -2.55 9.12 24.92
C LEU A 287 -1.32 8.26 25.20
N ILE A 288 -1.49 7.16 25.94
CA ILE A 288 -0.40 6.21 26.21
C ILE A 288 0.11 5.57 24.92
N ARG A 289 -0.77 5.15 24.01
CA ARG A 289 -0.35 4.56 22.72
C ARG A 289 0.40 5.56 21.84
N LYS A 290 0.06 6.85 21.92
CA LYS A 290 0.73 7.91 21.16
C LYS A 290 2.13 8.20 21.71
N ALA A 291 2.36 7.92 22.98
CA ALA A 291 3.63 8.07 23.69
C ALA A 291 4.60 6.89 23.46
N LEU A 292 4.14 5.73 23.01
CA LEU A 292 4.93 4.52 22.74
C LEU A 292 5.34 4.41 21.26
#